data_b1b0ffe152685770123e4f39afc14c68
#
_entry.id   b1b0ffe152685770123e4f39afc14c68
#
_cell.length_a   1.000
_cell.length_b   1.000
_cell.length_c   1.000
_cell.angle_alpha   90.00
_cell.angle_beta   90.00
_cell.angle_gamma   90.00
#
_symmetry.space_group_name_H-M   'P 1'
#
loop_
_entity.id
_entity.type
_entity.pdbx_description
1 polymer ?
#
loop_
_entity_poly.entity_id
_entity_poly.type
_entity_poly.pdbx_seq_one_letter_code
_entity_poly.pdbx_strand_id
1 'polypeptide(L)'
;MKNFLDKIFFKSNNLDNISNNIKELTSKTSVNKIFDVVNSYSSESEIRYVGGCIRKILNNEEVDDIDLATNLEPKQVCEALQKENINFYESGIDHGTITATIDKYKFEITTLREDISTDGRHAKVKLSKNWKEDASRRDFTINSIYSDREGNLFDPYNGKEDLKNGLVNFIGDVDKRIKEDYLRVLRYIRFFLNYSKHPHRLEVIRKLKINIKGVSRLSKERLLDELRKIIKINSLEKLAKDKICLELILMIFSEFKNFNIFLKLNSTQKDILKKIDFIFL
;
A
#
# COMPACT_ATOMS: atom_id res chain seq x y z
N MET A 1 -9.66 -16.76 1.94
CA MET A 1 -8.43 -17.59 1.98
C MET A 1 -7.24 -16.65 2.00
N LYS A 2 -6.42 -16.66 3.06
CA LYS A 2 -5.22 -15.83 3.14
C LYS A 2 -4.22 -16.31 2.11
N ASN A 3 -3.70 -15.39 1.29
CA ASN A 3 -2.55 -15.66 0.44
C ASN A 3 -1.36 -16.03 1.35
N PHE A 4 -1.00 -17.29 1.38
CA PHE A 4 0.28 -17.74 1.91
C PHE A 4 1.31 -17.58 0.77
N LEU A 5 1.83 -16.37 0.61
CA LEU A 5 3.20 -16.27 0.13
C LEU A 5 4.07 -16.85 1.25
N ASP A 6 4.87 -17.85 0.97
CA ASP A 6 5.95 -18.20 1.89
C ASP A 6 6.76 -16.93 2.05
N LYS A 7 6.84 -16.48 3.29
CA LYS A 7 7.46 -15.20 3.63
C LYS A 7 8.87 -15.13 3.05
N ILE A 8 9.10 -14.15 2.17
CA ILE A 8 10.40 -13.96 1.55
C ILE A 8 11.20 -13.00 2.42
N PHE A 9 12.19 -13.53 3.16
CA PHE A 9 13.13 -12.76 3.95
C PHE A 9 14.39 -12.46 3.14
N PHE A 10 14.80 -11.21 3.10
CA PHE A 10 16.03 -10.78 2.45
C PHE A 10 17.20 -10.79 3.42
N LYS A 11 18.32 -11.42 3.01
CA LYS A 11 19.47 -11.64 3.89
C LYS A 11 20.44 -10.47 4.04
N SER A 12 20.27 -9.35 3.29
CA SER A 12 21.24 -8.26 3.31
C SER A 12 20.67 -6.97 3.88
N ASN A 13 21.42 -6.40 4.84
CA ASN A 13 21.06 -5.15 5.53
C ASN A 13 21.51 -3.88 4.78
N ASN A 14 21.85 -3.92 3.49
CA ASN A 14 22.42 -2.79 2.77
C ASN A 14 21.45 -2.26 1.71
N LEU A 15 21.10 -0.98 1.79
CA LEU A 15 20.27 -0.27 0.81
C LEU A 15 20.85 -0.32 -0.62
N ASP A 16 22.15 -0.62 -0.75
CA ASP A 16 22.84 -0.78 -2.02
C ASP A 16 22.55 -2.14 -2.70
N ASN A 17 21.81 -3.02 -2.03
CA ASN A 17 21.53 -4.38 -2.50
C ASN A 17 20.11 -4.60 -3.03
N ILE A 18 19.43 -3.50 -3.40
CA ILE A 18 18.04 -3.53 -3.91
C ILE A 18 17.90 -4.46 -5.10
N SER A 19 18.84 -4.36 -6.05
CA SER A 19 18.86 -5.21 -7.26
C SER A 19 18.90 -6.70 -6.89
N ASN A 20 19.69 -7.08 -5.90
CA ASN A 20 19.77 -8.47 -5.45
C ASN A 20 18.47 -8.92 -4.78
N ASN A 21 17.87 -8.09 -3.92
CA ASN A 21 16.61 -8.41 -3.26
C ASN A 21 15.46 -8.54 -4.26
N ILE A 22 15.42 -7.69 -5.28
CA ILE A 22 14.41 -7.77 -6.35
C ILE A 22 14.65 -9.02 -7.23
N LYS A 23 15.88 -9.30 -7.59
CA LYS A 23 16.22 -10.53 -8.31
C LYS A 23 15.87 -11.80 -7.50
N GLU A 24 16.06 -11.75 -6.19
CA GLU A 24 15.68 -12.84 -5.29
C GLU A 24 14.14 -12.99 -5.24
N LEU A 25 13.38 -11.90 -5.12
CA LEU A 25 11.91 -11.91 -5.21
C LEU A 25 11.46 -12.50 -6.54
N THR A 26 12.06 -12.02 -7.62
CA THR A 26 11.77 -12.46 -8.99
C THR A 26 12.06 -13.95 -9.20
N SER A 27 13.13 -14.49 -8.62
CA SER A 27 13.51 -15.91 -8.75
C SER A 27 12.66 -16.83 -7.86
N LYS A 28 12.20 -16.36 -6.70
CA LYS A 28 11.39 -17.14 -5.75
C LYS A 28 9.91 -17.20 -6.10
N THR A 29 9.47 -16.28 -6.95
CA THR A 29 8.06 -16.17 -7.32
C THR A 29 7.92 -16.27 -8.82
N SER A 30 7.08 -16.93 -9.43
CA SER A 30 6.95 -17.05 -10.90
C SER A 30 6.60 -15.72 -11.61
N VAL A 31 6.89 -14.58 -10.98
CA VAL A 31 6.58 -13.24 -11.49
C VAL A 31 7.33 -12.90 -12.79
N ASN A 32 8.48 -13.51 -13.03
CA ASN A 32 9.20 -13.37 -14.31
C ASN A 32 8.31 -13.63 -15.51
N LYS A 33 7.45 -14.64 -15.43
CA LYS A 33 6.50 -14.94 -16.52
C LYS A 33 5.57 -13.76 -16.80
N ILE A 34 5.13 -13.05 -15.75
CA ILE A 34 4.30 -11.85 -15.91
C ILE A 34 5.09 -10.73 -16.60
N PHE A 35 6.35 -10.49 -16.17
CA PHE A 35 7.23 -9.49 -16.82
C PHE A 35 7.46 -9.82 -18.29
N ASP A 36 7.78 -11.07 -18.61
CA ASP A 36 8.02 -11.50 -19.98
C ASP A 36 6.79 -11.31 -20.87
N VAL A 37 5.62 -11.74 -20.39
CA VAL A 37 4.36 -11.64 -21.12
C VAL A 37 3.95 -10.20 -21.37
N VAL A 38 3.99 -9.34 -20.36
CA VAL A 38 3.58 -7.95 -20.48
C VAL A 38 4.58 -7.15 -21.33
N ASN A 39 5.89 -7.32 -21.11
CA ASN A 39 6.92 -6.59 -21.86
C ASN A 39 7.02 -7.03 -23.33
N SER A 40 6.60 -8.26 -23.66
CA SER A 40 6.60 -8.76 -25.04
C SER A 40 5.36 -8.38 -25.86
N TYR A 41 4.33 -7.77 -25.23
CA TYR A 41 3.09 -7.41 -25.90
C TYR A 41 3.30 -6.39 -27.04
N SER A 42 4.16 -5.41 -26.81
CA SER A 42 4.61 -4.43 -27.81
C SER A 42 5.99 -3.88 -27.45
N SER A 43 6.64 -3.16 -28.38
CA SER A 43 7.94 -2.49 -28.12
C SER A 43 7.89 -1.41 -27.05
N GLU A 44 6.70 -0.87 -26.72
CA GLU A 44 6.51 0.18 -25.73
C GLU A 44 5.92 -0.35 -24.41
N SER A 45 5.60 -1.64 -24.36
CA SER A 45 4.98 -2.25 -23.17
C SER A 45 5.97 -2.32 -22.03
N GLU A 46 5.52 -1.92 -20.85
CA GLU A 46 6.34 -1.91 -19.66
C GLU A 46 5.53 -2.30 -18.43
N ILE A 47 6.15 -3.09 -17.54
CA ILE A 47 5.61 -3.46 -16.24
C ILE A 47 6.69 -3.26 -15.17
N ARG A 48 6.28 -2.78 -13.98
CA ARG A 48 7.16 -2.56 -12.83
C ARG A 48 6.50 -3.03 -11.54
N TYR A 49 7.31 -3.46 -10.60
CA TYR A 49 6.89 -3.55 -9.20
C TYR A 49 6.54 -2.17 -8.67
N VAL A 50 5.61 -2.07 -7.71
CA VAL A 50 5.23 -0.78 -7.16
C VAL A 50 4.77 -0.83 -5.71
N GLY A 51 4.92 0.27 -5.00
CA GLY A 51 4.24 0.51 -3.73
C GLY A 51 4.73 -0.34 -2.56
N GLY A 52 3.82 -1.15 -2.01
CA GLY A 52 4.06 -1.92 -0.79
C GLY A 52 5.25 -2.86 -0.86
N CYS A 53 5.39 -3.62 -1.93
CA CYS A 53 6.48 -4.58 -2.10
C CYS A 53 7.84 -3.87 -2.18
N ILE A 54 7.96 -2.77 -2.94
CA ILE A 54 9.21 -2.02 -3.05
C ILE A 54 9.60 -1.36 -1.74
N ARG A 55 8.64 -0.72 -1.05
CA ARG A 55 8.89 -0.13 0.27
C ARG A 55 9.41 -1.17 1.26
N LYS A 56 8.80 -2.36 1.29
CA LYS A 56 9.19 -3.45 2.17
C LYS A 56 10.60 -3.97 1.85
N ILE A 57 10.92 -4.15 0.56
CA ILE A 57 12.26 -4.53 0.12
C ILE A 57 13.30 -3.50 0.58
N LEU A 58 13.01 -2.21 0.37
CA LEU A 58 13.90 -1.12 0.76
C LEU A 58 14.10 -1.03 2.28
N ASN A 59 13.10 -1.43 3.07
CA ASN A 59 13.15 -1.41 4.53
C ASN A 59 13.52 -2.77 5.15
N ASN A 60 13.98 -3.74 4.34
CA ASN A 60 14.31 -5.10 4.74
C ASN A 60 13.17 -5.81 5.49
N GLU A 61 11.93 -5.53 5.07
CA GLU A 61 10.73 -6.17 5.59
C GLU A 61 10.32 -7.34 4.69
N GLU A 62 9.57 -8.26 5.29
CA GLU A 62 8.96 -9.36 4.58
C GLU A 62 7.93 -8.88 3.55
N VAL A 63 8.03 -9.41 2.32
CA VAL A 63 7.06 -9.15 1.24
C VAL A 63 5.97 -10.22 1.28
N ASP A 64 4.73 -9.79 1.42
CA ASP A 64 3.52 -10.64 1.48
C ASP A 64 2.59 -10.46 0.27
N ASP A 65 2.64 -9.30 -0.40
CA ASP A 65 1.85 -9.00 -1.58
C ASP A 65 2.74 -8.39 -2.66
N ILE A 66 2.55 -8.79 -3.92
CA ILE A 66 3.29 -8.27 -5.07
C ILE A 66 2.33 -7.47 -5.95
N ASP A 67 2.45 -6.16 -5.86
CA ASP A 67 1.73 -5.21 -6.70
C ASP A 67 2.60 -4.83 -7.90
N LEU A 68 2.00 -4.88 -9.08
CA LEU A 68 2.62 -4.52 -10.35
C LEU A 68 1.83 -3.37 -10.98
N ALA A 69 2.54 -2.48 -11.67
CA ALA A 69 1.95 -1.43 -12.48
C ALA A 69 2.41 -1.57 -13.94
N THR A 70 1.53 -1.29 -14.90
CA THR A 70 1.83 -1.39 -16.33
C THR A 70 1.20 -0.24 -17.11
N ASN A 71 1.82 0.12 -18.23
CA ASN A 71 1.27 1.07 -19.19
C ASN A 71 0.29 0.43 -20.19
N LEU A 72 0.07 -0.89 -20.12
CA LEU A 72 -0.96 -1.57 -20.89
C LEU A 72 -2.35 -1.32 -20.29
N GLU A 73 -3.37 -1.22 -21.13
CA GLU A 73 -4.77 -1.22 -20.72
C GLU A 73 -5.18 -2.59 -20.17
N PRO A 74 -6.19 -2.68 -19.28
CA PRO A 74 -6.60 -3.95 -18.69
C PRO A 74 -6.92 -5.04 -19.72
N LYS A 75 -7.58 -4.66 -20.81
CA LYS A 75 -7.89 -5.59 -21.91
C LYS A 75 -6.63 -6.16 -22.56
N GLN A 76 -5.62 -5.33 -22.80
CA GLN A 76 -4.33 -5.76 -23.35
C GLN A 76 -3.58 -6.68 -22.40
N VAL A 77 -3.67 -6.42 -21.07
CA VAL A 77 -3.12 -7.32 -20.05
C VAL A 77 -3.81 -8.68 -20.11
N CYS A 78 -5.15 -8.73 -20.20
CA CYS A 78 -5.90 -9.98 -20.36
C CYS A 78 -5.49 -10.74 -21.63
N GLU A 79 -5.39 -10.06 -22.75
CA GLU A 79 -4.94 -10.66 -24.03
C GLU A 79 -3.53 -11.26 -23.93
N ALA A 80 -2.60 -10.53 -23.30
CA ALA A 80 -1.24 -10.99 -23.09
C ALA A 80 -1.18 -12.25 -22.19
N LEU A 81 -1.90 -12.23 -21.07
CA LEU A 81 -1.96 -13.38 -20.14
C LEU A 81 -2.62 -14.60 -20.78
N GLN A 82 -3.72 -14.39 -21.52
CA GLN A 82 -4.45 -15.46 -22.20
C GLN A 82 -3.59 -16.17 -23.25
N LYS A 83 -2.81 -15.42 -24.02
CA LYS A 83 -1.90 -15.96 -25.04
C LYS A 83 -0.89 -16.95 -24.47
N GLU A 84 -0.43 -16.71 -23.26
CA GLU A 84 0.54 -17.56 -22.56
C GLU A 84 -0.11 -18.54 -21.57
N ASN A 85 -1.46 -18.72 -21.65
CA ASN A 85 -2.23 -19.61 -20.79
C ASN A 85 -2.04 -19.34 -19.28
N ILE A 86 -1.88 -18.06 -18.90
CA ILE A 86 -1.81 -17.64 -17.51
C ILE A 86 -3.22 -17.34 -17.01
N ASN A 87 -3.62 -17.99 -15.91
CA ASN A 87 -4.93 -17.75 -15.30
C ASN A 87 -5.02 -16.35 -14.70
N PHE A 88 -6.16 -15.69 -14.90
CA PHE A 88 -6.41 -14.36 -14.33
C PHE A 88 -7.87 -14.13 -13.96
N TYR A 89 -8.12 -13.11 -13.14
CA TYR A 89 -9.44 -12.68 -12.72
C TYR A 89 -9.59 -11.16 -12.96
N GLU A 90 -10.77 -10.77 -13.43
CA GLU A 90 -11.11 -9.39 -13.79
C GLU A 90 -11.85 -8.64 -12.68
N SER A 91 -11.80 -9.13 -11.43
CA SER A 91 -12.56 -8.59 -10.30
C SER A 91 -12.29 -7.10 -9.99
N GLY A 92 -11.19 -6.54 -10.50
CA GLY A 92 -10.81 -5.14 -10.34
C GLY A 92 -10.78 -4.34 -11.65
N ILE A 93 -11.34 -4.85 -12.75
CA ILE A 93 -11.20 -4.27 -14.09
C ILE A 93 -11.74 -2.83 -14.17
N ASP A 94 -12.83 -2.52 -13.47
CA ASP A 94 -13.42 -1.17 -13.41
C ASP A 94 -12.45 -0.15 -12.78
N HIS A 95 -11.46 -0.65 -12.02
CA HIS A 95 -10.40 0.15 -11.41
C HIS A 95 -9.06 -0.02 -12.12
N GLY A 96 -9.03 -0.72 -13.26
CA GLY A 96 -7.83 -0.95 -14.05
C GLY A 96 -6.93 -2.04 -13.48
N THR A 97 -7.43 -2.94 -12.62
CA THR A 97 -6.65 -3.99 -11.99
C THR A 97 -7.07 -5.39 -12.46
N ILE A 98 -6.09 -6.19 -12.86
CA ILE A 98 -6.23 -7.62 -13.22
C ILE A 98 -5.41 -8.42 -12.22
N THR A 99 -5.97 -9.50 -11.68
CA THR A 99 -5.26 -10.41 -10.78
C THR A 99 -4.82 -11.65 -11.55
N ALA A 100 -3.55 -11.77 -11.86
CA ALA A 100 -2.97 -12.98 -12.44
C ALA A 100 -2.61 -13.99 -11.36
N THR A 101 -2.70 -15.30 -11.70
CA THR A 101 -2.32 -16.38 -10.78
C THR A 101 -1.39 -17.36 -11.48
N ILE A 102 -0.22 -17.60 -10.87
CA ILE A 102 0.76 -18.58 -11.33
C ILE A 102 1.17 -19.40 -10.11
N ASP A 103 1.05 -20.71 -10.20
CA ASP A 103 1.28 -21.63 -9.10
C ASP A 103 0.43 -21.23 -7.87
N LYS A 104 1.07 -20.98 -6.73
CA LYS A 104 0.42 -20.49 -5.50
C LYS A 104 0.37 -18.97 -5.36
N TYR A 105 0.98 -18.24 -6.29
CA TYR A 105 1.13 -16.78 -6.21
C TYR A 105 0.00 -16.04 -6.93
N LYS A 106 -0.36 -14.89 -6.37
CA LYS A 106 -1.27 -13.92 -6.99
C LYS A 106 -0.53 -12.61 -7.19
N PHE A 107 -0.73 -12.03 -8.37
CA PHE A 107 -0.10 -10.77 -8.78
C PHE A 107 -1.20 -9.80 -9.17
N GLU A 108 -1.26 -8.66 -8.48
CA GLU A 108 -2.16 -7.58 -8.85
C GLU A 108 -1.47 -6.68 -9.86
N ILE A 109 -1.98 -6.68 -11.10
CA ILE A 109 -1.46 -5.89 -12.22
C ILE A 109 -2.41 -4.72 -12.44
N THR A 110 -1.97 -3.51 -12.13
CA THR A 110 -2.79 -2.30 -12.26
C THR A 110 -2.26 -1.44 -13.40
N THR A 111 -3.14 -1.10 -14.33
CA THR A 111 -2.85 -0.12 -15.39
C THR A 111 -2.57 1.26 -14.78
N LEU A 112 -1.56 1.95 -15.31
CA LEU A 112 -1.28 3.34 -14.93
C LEU A 112 -2.52 4.21 -15.13
N ARG A 113 -2.79 5.10 -14.19
CA ARG A 113 -3.98 5.94 -14.22
C ARG A 113 -3.78 7.28 -13.51
N GLU A 114 -4.62 8.23 -13.85
CA GLU A 114 -4.81 9.49 -13.13
C GLU A 114 -6.21 9.54 -12.51
N ASP A 115 -6.34 10.20 -11.38
CA ASP A 115 -7.64 10.42 -10.74
C ASP A 115 -8.20 11.74 -11.29
N ILE A 116 -9.29 11.69 -12.08
CA ILE A 116 -9.92 12.88 -12.69
C ILE A 116 -10.75 13.64 -11.66
N SER A 117 -11.52 12.90 -10.86
CA SER A 117 -12.37 13.45 -9.81
C SER A 117 -12.55 12.43 -8.69
N THR A 118 -12.64 12.92 -7.47
CA THR A 118 -12.83 12.11 -6.29
C THR A 118 -13.94 12.69 -5.43
N ASP A 119 -14.71 11.84 -4.77
CA ASP A 119 -15.78 12.23 -3.83
C ASP A 119 -15.42 11.97 -2.36
N GLY A 120 -14.14 11.67 -2.12
CA GLY A 120 -13.61 11.29 -0.80
C GLY A 120 -13.67 9.79 -0.51
N ARG A 121 -14.26 9.02 -1.42
CA ARG A 121 -14.40 7.55 -1.35
C ARG A 121 -14.07 6.85 -2.66
N HIS A 122 -14.59 7.36 -3.77
CA HIS A 122 -14.42 6.80 -5.09
C HIS A 122 -13.71 7.81 -5.99
N ALA A 123 -12.83 7.33 -6.84
CA ALA A 123 -12.20 8.12 -7.87
C ALA A 123 -12.75 7.70 -9.25
N LYS A 124 -13.13 8.69 -10.06
CA LYS A 124 -13.23 8.46 -11.51
C LYS A 124 -11.81 8.50 -12.04
N VAL A 125 -11.39 7.39 -12.60
CA VAL A 125 -10.01 7.22 -13.10
C VAL A 125 -10.00 7.32 -14.62
N LYS A 126 -8.89 7.83 -15.15
CA LYS A 126 -8.55 7.78 -16.56
C LYS A 126 -7.25 7.03 -16.70
N LEU A 127 -7.21 6.06 -17.60
CA LEU A 127 -5.98 5.32 -17.87
C LEU A 127 -4.92 6.26 -18.42
N SER A 128 -3.68 6.07 -18.00
CA SER A 128 -2.52 6.85 -18.41
C SER A 128 -1.40 5.92 -18.85
N LYS A 129 -0.47 6.45 -19.65
CA LYS A 129 0.81 5.80 -19.98
C LYS A 129 1.97 6.44 -19.22
N ASN A 130 1.69 7.45 -18.41
CA ASN A 130 2.70 8.26 -17.74
C ASN A 130 2.92 7.79 -16.29
N TRP A 131 4.10 7.25 -16.03
CA TRP A 131 4.52 6.76 -14.71
C TRP A 131 4.48 7.83 -13.62
N LYS A 132 4.81 9.10 -13.97
CA LYS A 132 4.80 10.20 -13.00
C LYS A 132 3.38 10.61 -12.63
N GLU A 133 2.42 10.51 -13.57
CA GLU A 133 1.00 10.76 -13.28
C GLU A 133 0.46 9.71 -12.32
N ASP A 134 0.71 8.41 -12.57
CA ASP A 134 0.31 7.35 -11.63
C ASP A 134 0.96 7.53 -10.26
N ALA A 135 2.23 7.91 -10.21
CA ALA A 135 2.91 8.17 -8.95
C ALA A 135 2.27 9.36 -8.20
N SER A 136 1.83 10.41 -8.91
CA SER A 136 1.25 11.64 -8.32
C SER A 136 -0.06 11.40 -7.57
N ARG A 137 -0.86 10.42 -7.99
CA ARG A 137 -2.14 10.09 -7.34
C ARG A 137 -1.98 9.25 -6.07
N ARG A 138 -0.80 8.68 -5.81
CA ARG A 138 -0.54 7.86 -4.62
C ARG A 138 -0.53 8.71 -3.37
N ASP A 139 -0.68 8.10 -2.21
CA ASP A 139 -0.81 8.78 -0.92
C ASP A 139 0.50 9.41 -0.42
N PHE A 140 1.54 8.56 -0.27
CA PHE A 140 2.82 8.94 0.33
C PHE A 140 3.98 8.67 -0.61
N THR A 141 5.04 9.47 -0.51
CA THR A 141 6.26 9.33 -1.29
C THR A 141 6.85 7.92 -1.21
N ILE A 142 6.86 7.32 -0.02
CA ILE A 142 7.35 5.97 0.24
C ILE A 142 6.52 4.86 -0.44
N ASN A 143 5.35 5.18 -0.98
CA ASN A 143 4.47 4.26 -1.70
C ASN A 143 4.43 4.51 -3.22
N SER A 144 5.21 5.50 -3.70
CA SER A 144 5.28 5.87 -5.12
C SER A 144 6.60 5.48 -5.79
N ILE A 145 7.28 4.49 -5.24
CA ILE A 145 8.53 3.94 -5.76
C ILE A 145 8.21 2.74 -6.63
N TYR A 146 8.77 2.70 -7.81
CA TYR A 146 8.64 1.62 -8.78
C TYR A 146 10.00 0.98 -9.02
N SER A 147 10.01 -0.26 -9.47
CA SER A 147 11.23 -0.94 -9.90
C SER A 147 10.95 -1.87 -11.06
N ASP A 148 11.86 -1.92 -12.03
CA ASP A 148 11.89 -3.01 -12.97
C ASP A 148 12.37 -4.31 -12.30
N ARG A 149 12.43 -5.41 -13.06
CA ARG A 149 12.87 -6.72 -12.55
C ARG A 149 14.37 -6.80 -12.30
N GLU A 150 15.14 -5.87 -12.83
CA GLU A 150 16.59 -5.74 -12.62
C GLU A 150 16.94 -4.96 -11.35
N GLY A 151 15.96 -4.24 -10.77
CA GLY A 151 16.13 -3.43 -9.56
C GLY A 151 16.44 -1.96 -9.84
N ASN A 152 16.28 -1.50 -11.09
CA ASN A 152 16.38 -0.08 -11.40
C ASN A 152 15.13 0.64 -10.87
N LEU A 153 15.33 1.69 -10.07
CA LEU A 153 14.24 2.41 -9.46
C LEU A 153 13.77 3.59 -10.32
N PHE A 154 12.44 3.77 -10.37
CA PHE A 154 11.81 5.01 -10.78
C PHE A 154 11.12 5.61 -9.54
N ASP A 155 11.66 6.70 -9.01
CA ASP A 155 11.25 7.34 -7.76
C ASP A 155 11.08 8.85 -7.95
N PRO A 156 9.98 9.29 -8.58
CA PRO A 156 9.79 10.69 -8.97
C PRO A 156 9.56 11.63 -7.78
N TYR A 157 9.33 11.12 -6.58
CA TYR A 157 9.04 11.90 -5.38
C TYR A 157 10.03 11.66 -4.23
N ASN A 158 11.20 11.09 -4.51
CA ASN A 158 12.26 10.80 -3.55
C ASN A 158 11.81 9.94 -2.35
N GLY A 159 10.90 9.00 -2.60
CA GLY A 159 10.35 8.12 -1.56
C GLY A 159 11.40 7.21 -0.92
N LYS A 160 12.44 6.80 -1.66
CA LYS A 160 13.58 6.05 -1.13
C LYS A 160 14.32 6.84 -0.06
N GLU A 161 14.59 8.11 -0.32
CA GLU A 161 15.30 8.98 0.64
C GLU A 161 14.41 9.28 1.86
N ASP A 162 13.12 9.55 1.63
CA ASP A 162 12.15 9.72 2.72
C ASP A 162 12.09 8.48 3.62
N LEU A 163 12.04 7.29 3.03
CA LEU A 163 12.01 6.03 3.78
C LEU A 163 13.28 5.83 4.62
N LYS A 164 14.46 6.08 4.03
CA LYS A 164 15.76 6.01 4.71
C LYS A 164 15.83 6.96 5.91
N ASN A 165 15.34 8.17 5.73
CA ASN A 165 15.32 9.19 6.75
C ASN A 165 14.17 9.03 7.75
N GLY A 166 13.25 8.10 7.52
CA GLY A 166 12.08 7.90 8.38
C GLY A 166 11.07 9.04 8.28
N LEU A 167 10.85 9.56 7.08
CA LEU A 167 9.86 10.59 6.79
C LEU A 167 8.62 9.97 6.13
N VAL A 168 7.44 10.41 6.56
CA VAL A 168 6.16 10.02 5.96
C VAL A 168 5.51 11.27 5.37
N ASN A 169 5.80 11.54 4.11
CA ASN A 169 5.35 12.72 3.39
C ASN A 169 4.22 12.39 2.43
N PHE A 170 3.14 13.19 2.46
CA PHE A 170 2.13 13.15 1.41
C PHE A 170 2.72 13.64 0.07
N ILE A 171 2.21 13.10 -1.03
CA ILE A 171 2.53 13.60 -2.37
C ILE A 171 1.59 14.77 -2.66
N GLY A 172 2.13 15.97 -2.78
CA GLY A 172 1.35 17.19 -3.02
C GLY A 172 0.71 17.79 -1.78
N ASP A 173 -0.40 18.50 -1.96
CA ASP A 173 -1.09 19.21 -0.87
C ASP A 173 -1.85 18.26 0.04
N VAL A 174 -1.55 18.28 1.34
CA VAL A 174 -2.09 17.37 2.34
C VAL A 174 -3.63 17.44 2.42
N ASP A 175 -4.19 18.64 2.39
CA ASP A 175 -5.64 18.85 2.51
C ASP A 175 -6.37 18.25 1.31
N LYS A 176 -5.89 18.53 0.10
CA LYS A 176 -6.42 17.94 -1.13
C LYS A 176 -6.35 16.42 -1.09
N ARG A 177 -5.18 15.89 -0.73
CA ARG A 177 -4.95 14.43 -0.69
C ARG A 177 -5.87 13.72 0.28
N ILE A 178 -6.17 14.30 1.45
CA ILE A 178 -7.12 13.73 2.42
C ILE A 178 -8.54 13.78 1.86
N LYS A 179 -8.94 14.88 1.21
CA LYS A 179 -10.29 15.05 0.64
C LYS A 179 -10.58 14.11 -0.54
N GLU A 180 -9.56 13.69 -1.27
CA GLU A 180 -9.69 12.70 -2.34
C GLU A 180 -10.04 11.30 -1.81
N ASP A 181 -9.45 10.90 -0.66
CA ASP A 181 -9.77 9.66 0.04
C ASP A 181 -9.52 9.83 1.55
N TYR A 182 -10.59 9.92 2.33
CA TYR A 182 -10.52 10.09 3.77
C TYR A 182 -9.85 8.93 4.51
N LEU A 183 -9.71 7.74 3.88
CA LEU A 183 -8.93 6.63 4.45
C LEU A 183 -7.46 7.00 4.66
N ARG A 184 -6.95 7.99 3.93
CA ARG A 184 -5.58 8.49 4.08
C ARG A 184 -5.28 9.03 5.47
N VAL A 185 -6.31 9.41 6.26
CA VAL A 185 -6.15 9.76 7.68
C VAL A 185 -5.65 8.55 8.47
N LEU A 186 -6.32 7.40 8.35
CA LEU A 186 -5.91 6.15 9.02
C LEU A 186 -4.59 5.61 8.44
N ARG A 187 -4.42 5.70 7.12
CA ARG A 187 -3.18 5.31 6.45
C ARG A 187 -1.99 6.13 6.95
N TYR A 188 -2.14 7.45 7.16
CA TYR A 188 -1.10 8.27 7.76
C TYR A 188 -0.71 7.75 9.16
N ILE A 189 -1.68 7.48 10.03
CA ILE A 189 -1.41 6.91 11.37
C ILE A 189 -0.60 5.62 11.22
N ARG A 190 -1.03 4.69 10.37
CA ARG A 190 -0.33 3.42 10.15
C ARG A 190 1.09 3.59 9.65
N PHE A 191 1.29 4.40 8.62
CA PHE A 191 2.63 4.61 8.06
C PHE A 191 3.52 5.39 9.01
N PHE A 192 2.99 6.37 9.71
CA PHE A 192 3.73 7.12 10.72
C PHE A 192 4.24 6.22 11.84
N LEU A 193 3.39 5.41 12.43
CA LEU A 193 3.76 4.46 13.49
C LEU A 193 4.81 3.43 13.04
N ASN A 194 4.78 3.04 11.76
CA ASN A 194 5.67 2.01 11.24
C ASN A 194 7.01 2.56 10.76
N TYR A 195 7.02 3.73 10.13
CA TYR A 195 8.18 4.23 9.38
C TYR A 195 8.75 5.55 9.89
N SER A 196 7.99 6.35 10.67
CA SER A 196 8.52 7.65 11.11
C SER A 196 9.57 7.49 12.20
N LYS A 197 10.66 8.29 12.03
CA LYS A 197 11.72 8.49 13.03
C LYS A 197 11.68 9.91 13.60
N HIS A 198 10.73 10.73 13.19
CA HIS A 198 10.59 12.15 13.52
C HIS A 198 9.26 12.43 14.21
N PRO A 199 9.15 13.55 14.95
CA PRO A 199 7.88 14.03 15.46
C PRO A 199 6.90 14.37 14.34
N HIS A 200 5.60 14.40 14.67
CA HIS A 200 4.57 14.86 13.75
C HIS A 200 4.79 16.30 13.32
N ARG A 201 4.59 16.56 12.02
CA ARG A 201 4.54 17.92 11.49
C ARG A 201 3.20 18.56 11.86
N LEU A 202 3.22 19.69 12.59
CA LEU A 202 2.02 20.36 13.10
C LEU A 202 1.01 20.69 11.99
N GLU A 203 1.50 21.10 10.82
CA GLU A 203 0.65 21.38 9.66
C GLU A 203 -0.14 20.13 9.23
N VAL A 204 0.52 18.97 9.13
CA VAL A 204 -0.13 17.70 8.77
C VAL A 204 -1.21 17.36 9.79
N ILE A 205 -0.90 17.45 11.09
CA ILE A 205 -1.88 17.16 12.16
C ILE A 205 -3.09 18.07 12.09
N ARG A 206 -2.90 19.37 11.82
CA ARG A 206 -4.03 20.31 11.63
C ARG A 206 -4.93 19.85 10.48
N LYS A 207 -4.36 19.47 9.33
CA LYS A 207 -5.12 19.01 8.16
C LYS A 207 -5.85 17.69 8.42
N LEU A 208 -5.23 16.75 9.13
CA LEU A 208 -5.88 15.51 9.56
C LEU A 208 -7.08 15.80 10.45
N LYS A 209 -6.95 16.64 11.49
CA LYS A 209 -8.02 16.99 12.42
C LYS A 209 -9.18 17.72 11.73
N ILE A 210 -8.90 18.65 10.83
CA ILE A 210 -9.93 19.39 10.06
C ILE A 210 -10.78 18.41 9.21
N ASN A 211 -10.15 17.41 8.61
CA ASN A 211 -10.79 16.49 7.67
C ASN A 211 -11.33 15.21 8.34
N ILE A 212 -11.14 15.03 9.64
CA ILE A 212 -11.45 13.76 10.33
C ILE A 212 -12.92 13.37 10.21
N LYS A 213 -13.83 14.35 10.16
CA LYS A 213 -15.28 14.11 9.99
C LYS A 213 -15.60 13.44 8.65
N GLY A 214 -14.75 13.61 7.63
CA GLY A 214 -14.91 12.95 6.33
C GLY A 214 -14.75 11.44 6.39
N VAL A 215 -14.05 10.92 7.40
CA VAL A 215 -13.84 9.50 7.62
C VAL A 215 -15.16 8.73 7.79
N SER A 216 -16.21 9.38 8.35
CA SER A 216 -17.54 8.79 8.49
C SER A 216 -18.24 8.45 7.16
N ARG A 217 -17.74 8.96 6.02
CA ARG A 217 -18.26 8.65 4.67
C ARG A 217 -17.76 7.31 4.13
N LEU A 218 -16.74 6.74 4.77
CA LEU A 218 -16.14 5.48 4.35
C LEU A 218 -17.00 4.29 4.79
N SER A 219 -16.91 3.19 4.05
CA SER A 219 -17.55 1.94 4.47
C SER A 219 -16.86 1.38 5.72
N LYS A 220 -17.67 0.76 6.59
CA LYS A 220 -17.21 0.11 7.81
C LYS A 220 -16.10 -0.91 7.52
N GLU A 221 -16.24 -1.66 6.43
CA GLU A 221 -15.25 -2.66 5.98
C GLU A 221 -13.87 -2.02 5.75
N ARG A 222 -13.78 -0.92 4.96
CA ARG A 222 -12.51 -0.22 4.71
C ARG A 222 -11.88 0.32 6.00
N LEU A 223 -12.70 0.85 6.90
CA LEU A 223 -12.23 1.36 8.20
C LEU A 223 -11.65 0.24 9.06
N LEU A 224 -12.36 -0.88 9.17
CA LEU A 224 -11.94 -2.04 9.96
C LEU A 224 -10.68 -2.69 9.37
N ASP A 225 -10.57 -2.80 8.06
CA ASP A 225 -9.38 -3.37 7.42
C ASP A 225 -8.13 -2.53 7.68
N GLU A 226 -8.25 -1.20 7.61
CA GLU A 226 -7.12 -0.32 7.91
C GLU A 226 -6.79 -0.32 9.41
N LEU A 227 -7.83 -0.35 10.29
CA LEU A 227 -7.65 -0.46 11.72
C LEU A 227 -6.93 -1.76 12.11
N ARG A 228 -7.31 -2.91 11.51
CA ARG A 228 -6.61 -4.19 11.73
C ARG A 228 -5.13 -4.13 11.38
N LYS A 229 -4.77 -3.36 10.33
CA LYS A 229 -3.37 -3.14 9.93
C LYS A 229 -2.63 -2.25 10.93
N ILE A 230 -3.32 -1.28 11.54
CA ILE A 230 -2.74 -0.42 12.59
C ILE A 230 -2.48 -1.21 13.88
N ILE A 231 -3.36 -2.13 14.24
CA ILE A 231 -3.32 -2.87 15.52
C ILE A 231 -2.44 -4.15 15.44
N LYS A 232 -1.61 -4.32 14.44
CA LYS A 232 -0.60 -5.39 14.46
C LYS A 232 0.33 -5.20 15.67
N ILE A 233 0.77 -6.31 16.30
CA ILE A 233 1.44 -6.35 17.64
C ILE A 233 2.49 -5.24 17.83
N ASN A 234 3.39 -5.05 16.86
CA ASN A 234 4.46 -4.06 16.96
C ASN A 234 3.99 -2.59 16.84
N SER A 235 2.80 -2.36 16.26
CA SER A 235 2.24 -1.01 16.09
C SER A 235 1.38 -0.60 17.29
N LEU A 236 0.83 -1.54 18.05
CA LEU A 236 -0.05 -1.26 19.17
C LEU A 236 0.70 -0.57 20.33
N GLU A 237 1.90 -1.03 20.66
CA GLU A 237 2.75 -0.37 21.66
C GLU A 237 3.16 1.04 21.23
N LYS A 238 3.46 1.22 19.93
CA LYS A 238 3.79 2.54 19.37
C LYS A 238 2.57 3.46 19.42
N LEU A 239 1.39 2.96 19.06
CA LEU A 239 0.13 3.70 19.15
C LEU A 239 -0.16 4.16 20.59
N ALA A 240 0.08 3.29 21.58
CA ALA A 240 -0.13 3.63 22.98
C ALA A 240 0.79 4.75 23.50
N LYS A 241 2.00 4.85 22.94
CA LYS A 241 2.99 5.86 23.28
C LYS A 241 2.80 7.17 22.53
N ASP A 242 2.20 7.11 21.34
CA ASP A 242 1.97 8.29 20.48
C ASP A 242 0.60 8.91 20.77
N LYS A 243 0.60 9.98 21.59
CA LYS A 243 -0.62 10.67 22.03
C LYS A 243 -1.43 11.23 20.87
N ILE A 244 -0.79 11.66 19.78
CA ILE A 244 -1.45 12.27 18.62
C ILE A 244 -2.16 11.20 17.79
N CYS A 245 -1.45 10.10 17.47
CA CYS A 245 -2.06 8.98 16.76
C CYS A 245 -3.21 8.37 17.57
N LEU A 246 -3.05 8.23 18.88
CA LEU A 246 -4.10 7.73 19.76
C LEU A 246 -5.32 8.67 19.78
N GLU A 247 -5.11 9.98 19.90
CA GLU A 247 -6.19 10.98 19.84
C GLU A 247 -6.98 10.88 18.52
N LEU A 248 -6.28 10.81 17.38
CA LEU A 248 -6.93 10.67 16.07
C LEU A 248 -7.74 9.36 15.96
N ILE A 249 -7.22 8.25 16.47
CA ILE A 249 -7.95 6.96 16.51
C ILE A 249 -9.22 7.09 17.37
N LEU A 250 -9.13 7.71 18.55
CA LEU A 250 -10.29 7.90 19.44
C LEU A 250 -11.34 8.86 18.86
N MET A 251 -10.94 9.82 18.03
CA MET A 251 -11.85 10.69 17.31
C MET A 251 -12.62 9.96 16.22
N ILE A 252 -12.02 8.92 15.61
CA ILE A 252 -12.64 8.13 14.52
C ILE A 252 -13.48 6.99 15.11
N PHE A 253 -12.97 6.33 16.13
CA PHE A 253 -13.55 5.16 16.78
C PHE A 253 -13.83 5.48 18.25
N SER A 254 -14.95 6.14 18.51
CA SER A 254 -15.33 6.54 19.88
C SER A 254 -15.53 5.37 20.84
N GLU A 255 -15.76 4.17 20.30
CA GLU A 255 -15.93 2.92 21.03
C GLU A 255 -14.63 2.47 21.73
N PHE A 256 -13.47 2.94 21.26
CA PHE A 256 -12.16 2.68 21.86
C PHE A 256 -11.89 3.47 23.16
N LYS A 257 -12.86 4.13 23.77
CA LYS A 257 -12.67 4.90 25.02
C LYS A 257 -11.97 4.09 26.14
N ASN A 258 -12.09 2.77 26.11
CA ASN A 258 -11.42 1.86 27.04
C ASN A 258 -10.12 1.24 26.48
N PHE A 259 -9.46 1.90 25.52
CA PHE A 259 -8.23 1.40 24.89
C PHE A 259 -7.13 0.99 25.90
N ASN A 260 -7.05 1.66 27.05
CA ASN A 260 -6.15 1.30 28.13
C ASN A 260 -6.42 -0.11 28.70
N ILE A 261 -7.64 -0.62 28.60
CA ILE A 261 -7.98 -2.00 28.98
C ILE A 261 -7.42 -2.97 27.95
N PHE A 262 -7.46 -2.61 26.66
CA PHE A 262 -6.84 -3.39 25.59
C PHE A 262 -5.32 -3.54 25.75
N LEU A 263 -4.65 -2.48 26.19
CA LEU A 263 -3.19 -2.48 26.41
C LEU A 263 -2.77 -3.31 27.62
N LYS A 264 -3.63 -3.45 28.63
CA LYS A 264 -3.35 -4.22 29.85
C LYS A 264 -3.64 -5.72 29.71
N LEU A 265 -4.33 -6.12 28.66
CA LEU A 265 -4.60 -7.52 28.40
C LEU A 265 -3.36 -8.16 27.79
N ASN A 266 -2.72 -9.11 28.51
CA ASN A 266 -1.75 -10.08 27.99
C ASN A 266 -2.46 -11.03 26.99
N SER A 267 -3.07 -10.46 25.99
CA SER A 267 -3.86 -11.18 25.00
C SER A 267 -3.07 -11.34 23.73
N THR A 268 -3.15 -12.51 23.11
CA THR A 268 -2.58 -12.77 21.81
C THR A 268 -3.19 -11.81 20.78
N GLN A 269 -2.45 -11.50 19.71
CA GLN A 269 -2.97 -10.66 18.61
C GLN A 269 -4.32 -11.16 18.09
N LYS A 270 -4.54 -12.48 18.12
CA LYS A 270 -5.78 -13.13 17.67
C LYS A 270 -6.97 -12.76 18.56
N ASP A 271 -6.74 -12.58 19.85
CA ASP A 271 -7.80 -12.20 20.80
C ASP A 271 -8.15 -10.72 20.70
N ILE A 272 -7.16 -9.87 20.43
CA ILE A 272 -7.37 -8.44 20.18
C ILE A 272 -8.20 -8.26 18.90
N LEU A 273 -7.85 -8.95 17.83
CA LEU A 273 -8.61 -8.90 16.57
C LEU A 273 -10.04 -9.41 16.71
N LYS A 274 -10.28 -10.50 17.46
CA LYS A 274 -11.63 -11.02 17.74
C LYS A 274 -12.46 -10.03 18.55
N LYS A 275 -11.87 -9.35 19.54
CA LYS A 275 -12.55 -8.34 20.35
C LYS A 275 -12.92 -7.10 19.53
N ILE A 276 -12.07 -6.73 18.57
CA ILE A 276 -12.38 -5.65 17.63
C ILE A 276 -13.56 -6.04 16.76
N ASP A 277 -13.55 -7.23 16.18
CA ASP A 277 -14.67 -7.74 15.40
C ASP A 277 -15.96 -7.76 16.23
N PHE A 278 -15.89 -8.16 17.51
CA PHE A 278 -17.04 -8.17 18.43
C PHE A 278 -17.57 -6.76 18.78
N ILE A 279 -16.69 -5.75 18.88
CA ILE A 279 -17.09 -4.36 19.22
C ILE A 279 -17.73 -3.65 18.02
N PHE A 280 -17.34 -4.04 16.79
CA PHE A 280 -17.75 -3.35 15.57
C PHE A 280 -18.77 -4.13 14.70
N LEU A 281 -19.08 -5.38 15.04
CA LEU A 281 -20.18 -6.16 14.45
C LEU A 281 -21.45 -5.97 15.25
#